data_26daba27f9c7632f22663e3acaf63ebe
#
_entry.id   26daba27f9c7632f22663e3acaf63ebe
#
_cell.length_a   1.000
_cell.length_b   1.000
_cell.length_c   1.000
_cell.angle_alpha   90.00
_cell.angle_beta   90.00
_cell.angle_gamma   90.00
#
_symmetry.space_group_name_H-M   'P 1'
#
loop_
_entity.id
_entity.type
_entity.pdbx_description
1 polymer ?
#
loop_
_entity_poly.entity_id
_entity_poly.type
_entity_poly.pdbx_seq_one_letter_code
_entity_poly.pdbx_strand_id
1 'polypeptide(L)'
;HDESQYMVTWYWLAEKQNYLWIHCKDISTLHQFSAMTSGYNYFWHHEDDYTLTSKNNIWAYPGKSYTPNTVIVMPEWNDVNWDKLKVTNCYGICTDYPEKIK
;
A
#
# COMPACT_ATOMS: atom_id res chain seq x y z
N HIS A 1 -2.11 8.86 3.07
CA HIS A 1 -1.65 9.15 4.45
C HIS A 1 -2.15 10.49 4.98
N ASP A 2 -2.90 11.24 4.22
CA ASP A 2 -3.53 12.44 4.76
C ASP A 2 -4.83 12.07 5.49
N GLU A 3 -5.37 13.02 6.24
CA GLU A 3 -6.55 12.80 7.07
C GLU A 3 -7.85 13.07 6.32
N SER A 4 -7.79 13.41 5.05
CA SER A 4 -8.97 13.69 4.23
C SER A 4 -9.80 12.42 4.04
N GLN A 5 -11.12 12.59 4.11
CA GLN A 5 -12.06 11.48 3.92
C GLN A 5 -12.89 11.73 2.67
N TYR A 6 -13.02 10.68 1.86
CA TYR A 6 -13.78 10.74 0.61
C TYR A 6 -14.84 9.65 0.60
N MET A 7 -15.99 9.96 0.02
CA MET A 7 -17.03 8.97 -0.20
C MET A 7 -16.59 8.01 -1.30
N VAL A 8 -16.55 6.71 -0.95
CA VAL A 8 -16.18 5.65 -1.90
C VAL A 8 -17.30 4.63 -1.92
N THR A 9 -17.81 4.33 -3.11
CA THR A 9 -18.88 3.35 -3.28
C THR A 9 -18.31 1.96 -3.53
N TRP A 10 -19.10 0.92 -3.19
CA TRP A 10 -18.75 -0.46 -3.51
C TRP A 10 -18.66 -0.68 -5.01
N TYR A 11 -19.46 0.03 -5.80
CA TYR A 11 -19.39 -0.04 -7.25
C TYR A 11 -18.02 0.42 -7.75
N TRP A 12 -17.53 1.55 -7.25
CA TRP A 12 -16.22 2.09 -7.63
C TRP A 12 -15.10 1.14 -7.21
N LEU A 13 -15.18 0.59 -6.00
CA LEU A 13 -14.19 -0.36 -5.49
C LEU A 13 -14.13 -1.61 -6.37
N ALA A 14 -15.29 -2.16 -6.75
CA ALA A 14 -15.35 -3.34 -7.61
C ALA A 14 -14.76 -3.06 -8.99
N GLU A 15 -15.03 -1.89 -9.55
CA GLU A 15 -14.51 -1.47 -10.85
C GLU A 15 -12.99 -1.35 -10.85
N LYS A 16 -12.41 -0.87 -9.74
CA LYS A 16 -10.97 -0.63 -9.60
C LYS A 16 -10.23 -1.74 -8.86
N GLN A 17 -10.89 -2.84 -8.57
CA GLN A 17 -10.40 -3.91 -7.70
C GLN A 17 -8.95 -4.33 -7.99
N ASN A 18 -8.59 -4.49 -9.24
CA ASN A 18 -7.27 -4.99 -9.63
C ASN A 18 -6.15 -3.96 -9.45
N TYR A 19 -6.49 -2.71 -9.17
CA TYR A 19 -5.54 -1.61 -9.05
C TYR A 19 -5.40 -1.08 -7.64
N LEU A 20 -6.22 -1.57 -6.70
CA LEU A 20 -6.31 -1.00 -5.37
C LEU A 20 -5.50 -1.79 -4.34
N TRP A 21 -4.85 -1.04 -3.47
CA TRP A 21 -4.28 -1.51 -2.22
C TRP A 21 -5.04 -0.80 -1.11
N ILE A 22 -5.83 -1.56 -0.36
CA ILE A 22 -6.78 -0.98 0.60
C ILE A 22 -6.18 -1.05 2.00
N HIS A 23 -5.88 0.11 2.56
CA HIS A 23 -5.39 0.24 3.92
C HIS A 23 -6.60 0.41 4.85
N CYS A 24 -6.95 -0.66 5.56
CA CYS A 24 -8.05 -0.63 6.51
C CYS A 24 -7.60 0.10 7.78
N LYS A 25 -8.34 1.12 8.18
CA LYS A 25 -7.99 1.96 9.32
C LYS A 25 -8.65 1.53 10.62
N ASP A 26 -9.64 0.66 10.54
CA ASP A 26 -10.38 0.19 11.71
C ASP A 26 -10.77 -1.26 11.54
N ILE A 27 -11.16 -1.87 12.65
CA ILE A 27 -11.50 -3.30 12.67
C ILE A 27 -12.77 -3.61 11.87
N SER A 28 -13.72 -2.67 11.83
CA SER A 28 -14.96 -2.85 11.08
C SER A 28 -14.68 -2.98 9.59
N THR A 29 -13.85 -2.08 9.04
CA THR A 29 -13.45 -2.12 7.63
C THR A 29 -12.66 -3.39 7.32
N LEU A 30 -11.71 -3.74 8.18
CA LEU A 30 -10.91 -4.96 8.01
C LEU A 30 -11.81 -6.19 7.98
N HIS A 31 -12.79 -6.26 8.89
CA HIS A 31 -13.74 -7.37 8.94
C HIS A 31 -14.55 -7.47 7.65
N GLN A 32 -15.06 -6.33 7.15
CA GLN A 32 -15.83 -6.33 5.91
C GLN A 32 -15.04 -6.91 4.75
N PHE A 33 -13.79 -6.48 4.56
CA PHE A 33 -12.96 -7.01 3.49
C PHE A 33 -12.58 -8.47 3.71
N SER A 34 -12.32 -8.87 4.97
CA SER A 34 -11.97 -10.26 5.28
C SER A 34 -13.12 -11.23 5.04
N ALA A 35 -14.37 -10.75 5.15
CA ALA A 35 -15.56 -11.57 4.94
C ALA A 35 -15.93 -11.71 3.46
N MET A 36 -15.32 -10.91 2.57
CA MET A 36 -15.59 -11.02 1.14
C MET A 36 -14.77 -12.13 0.50
N THR A 37 -15.34 -12.74 -0.53
CA THR A 37 -14.64 -13.74 -1.33
C THR A 37 -13.96 -13.14 -2.55
N SER A 38 -13.91 -11.82 -2.64
CA SER A 38 -13.39 -11.09 -3.78
C SER A 38 -11.86 -10.95 -3.74
N GLY A 39 -11.28 -10.51 -4.85
CA GLY A 39 -9.85 -10.40 -5.02
C GLY A 39 -9.23 -9.07 -4.59
N TYR A 40 -9.80 -8.41 -3.60
CA TYR A 40 -9.21 -7.17 -3.07
C TYR A 40 -7.89 -7.45 -2.36
N ASN A 41 -6.91 -6.56 -2.58
CA ASN A 41 -5.67 -6.56 -1.82
C ASN A 41 -5.83 -5.55 -0.69
N TYR A 42 -5.93 -6.04 0.54
CA TYR A 42 -6.20 -5.21 1.71
C TYR A 42 -5.24 -5.56 2.83
N PHE A 43 -5.08 -4.62 3.77
CA PHE A 43 -4.22 -4.81 4.93
C PHE A 43 -4.60 -3.83 6.04
N TRP A 44 -4.13 -4.14 7.24
CA TRP A 44 -4.22 -3.27 8.41
C TRP A 44 -2.84 -3.25 9.06
N HIS A 45 -2.44 -2.09 9.56
CA HIS A 45 -1.23 -1.99 10.39
C HIS A 45 -1.37 -0.81 11.35
N HIS A 46 -0.55 -0.79 12.39
CA HIS A 46 -0.51 0.29 13.37
C HIS A 46 0.90 0.88 13.44
N GLU A 47 1.76 0.38 14.35
CA GLU A 47 3.11 0.89 14.53
C GLU A 47 4.16 -0.16 14.12
N ASP A 48 3.82 -1.00 13.20
CA ASP A 48 4.65 -2.11 12.75
C ASP A 48 5.64 -1.66 11.68
N ASP A 49 6.82 -2.27 11.67
CA ASP A 49 7.79 -2.05 10.59
C ASP A 49 7.30 -2.65 9.27
N TYR A 50 6.57 -3.75 9.35
CA TYR A 50 6.06 -4.48 8.19
C TYR A 50 4.68 -5.04 8.46
N THR A 51 3.89 -5.18 7.38
CA THR A 51 2.65 -5.94 7.43
C THR A 51 2.49 -6.74 6.15
N LEU A 52 1.79 -7.87 6.24
CA LEU A 52 1.49 -8.72 5.11
C LEU A 52 0.08 -8.40 4.61
N THR A 53 -0.05 -8.16 3.31
CA THR A 53 -1.37 -7.93 2.72
C THR A 53 -2.11 -9.23 2.47
N SER A 54 -3.39 -9.14 2.20
CA SER A 54 -4.24 -10.31 1.91
C SER A 54 -3.79 -11.10 0.66
N LYS A 55 -3.01 -10.49 -0.20
CA LYS A 55 -2.41 -11.14 -1.38
C LYS A 55 -0.93 -11.47 -1.17
N ASN A 56 -0.49 -11.50 0.10
CA ASN A 56 0.86 -11.90 0.48
C ASN A 56 1.97 -10.99 -0.02
N ASN A 57 1.66 -9.72 -0.22
CA ASN A 57 2.69 -8.69 -0.45
C ASN A 57 3.10 -8.09 0.89
N ILE A 58 4.26 -7.46 0.93
CA ILE A 58 4.77 -6.84 2.15
C ILE A 58 4.67 -5.32 2.01
N TRP A 59 4.03 -4.68 3.00
CA TRP A 59 3.93 -3.24 3.12
C TRP A 59 4.89 -2.79 4.21
N ALA A 60 5.92 -2.02 3.85
CA ALA A 60 6.99 -1.66 4.76
C ALA A 60 6.84 -0.23 5.28
N TYR A 61 7.14 -0.02 6.55
CA TYR A 61 7.21 1.33 7.11
C TYR A 61 8.34 2.12 6.43
N PRO A 62 8.19 3.44 6.24
CA PRO A 62 9.21 4.25 5.59
C PRO A 62 10.61 4.07 6.18
N GLY A 63 11.60 3.89 5.30
CA GLY A 63 13.00 3.73 5.70
C GLY A 63 13.42 2.33 6.08
N LYS A 64 12.52 1.35 6.03
CA LYS A 64 12.86 -0.04 6.36
C LYS A 64 13.40 -0.79 5.15
N SER A 65 14.14 -1.86 5.42
CA SER A 65 14.66 -2.73 4.35
C SER A 65 13.53 -3.40 3.59
N TYR A 66 13.81 -3.85 2.40
CA TYR A 66 12.79 -4.37 1.50
C TYR A 66 13.26 -5.65 0.81
N THR A 67 12.30 -6.37 0.25
CA THR A 67 12.49 -7.56 -0.56
C THR A 67 11.85 -7.34 -1.94
N PRO A 68 12.05 -8.25 -2.92
CA PRO A 68 11.34 -8.13 -4.19
C PRO A 68 9.81 -8.16 -4.08
N ASN A 69 9.28 -8.61 -2.94
CA ASN A 69 7.83 -8.67 -2.69
C ASN A 69 7.32 -7.47 -1.84
N THR A 70 8.16 -6.49 -1.61
CA THR A 70 7.85 -5.38 -0.72
C THR A 70 7.44 -4.14 -1.50
N VAL A 71 6.41 -3.43 -1.00
CA VAL A 71 6.11 -2.06 -1.41
C VAL A 71 6.93 -1.13 -0.52
N ILE A 72 7.78 -0.33 -1.15
CA ILE A 72 8.55 0.71 -0.45
C ILE A 72 7.64 1.91 -0.27
N VAL A 73 7.41 2.31 0.98
CA VAL A 73 6.44 3.35 1.32
C VAL A 73 7.15 4.66 1.64
N MET A 74 6.69 5.74 1.03
CA MET A 74 7.14 7.11 1.31
C MET A 74 8.66 7.24 1.40
N PRO A 75 9.41 6.83 0.35
CA PRO A 75 10.86 6.94 0.37
C PRO A 75 11.35 8.38 0.54
N GLU A 76 10.54 9.36 0.16
CA GLU A 76 10.85 10.78 0.30
C GLU A 76 10.92 11.26 1.75
N TRP A 77 10.40 10.49 2.71
CA TRP A 77 10.52 10.82 4.14
C TRP A 77 11.94 10.61 4.67
N ASN A 78 12.78 9.94 3.90
CA ASN A 78 14.19 9.72 4.19
C ASN A 78 15.00 10.23 3.00
N ASP A 79 16.32 10.20 3.09
CA ASP A 79 17.17 10.58 1.96
C ASP A 79 16.92 9.62 0.80
N VAL A 80 16.31 10.11 -0.28
CA VAL A 80 15.97 9.29 -1.42
C VAL A 80 16.84 9.64 -2.63
N ASN A 81 17.36 8.61 -3.30
CA ASN A 81 17.96 8.72 -4.62
C ASN A 81 16.96 8.15 -5.63
N TRP A 82 16.27 9.04 -6.32
CA TRP A 82 15.22 8.64 -7.25
C TRP A 82 15.73 7.78 -8.40
N ASP A 83 16.91 8.06 -8.91
CA ASP A 83 17.49 7.27 -10.01
C ASP A 83 17.80 5.85 -9.57
N LYS A 84 18.34 5.69 -8.37
CA LYS A 84 18.59 4.36 -7.80
C LYS A 84 17.28 3.64 -7.53
N LEU A 85 16.25 4.37 -7.06
CA LEU A 85 14.95 3.79 -6.73
C LEU A 85 14.27 3.23 -7.97
N LYS A 86 14.42 3.89 -9.13
CA LYS A 86 13.82 3.43 -10.40
C LYS A 86 14.26 2.03 -10.80
N VAL A 87 15.46 1.62 -10.41
CA VAL A 87 16.05 0.32 -10.80
C VAL A 87 16.06 -0.66 -9.63
N THR A 88 15.46 -0.30 -8.52
CA THR A 88 15.42 -1.14 -7.32
C THR A 88 14.44 -2.31 -7.52
N ASN A 89 14.87 -3.50 -7.12
CA ASN A 89 14.04 -4.70 -7.23
C ASN A 89 13.10 -4.78 -6.02
N CYS A 90 11.91 -4.22 -6.19
CA CYS A 90 10.83 -4.27 -5.20
C CYS A 90 9.51 -4.52 -5.92
N TYR A 91 8.45 -4.78 -5.17
CA TYR A 91 7.13 -5.04 -5.77
C TYR A 91 6.50 -3.74 -6.29
N GLY A 92 6.65 -2.67 -5.56
CA GLY A 92 6.08 -1.38 -5.92
C GLY A 92 6.57 -0.29 -4.99
N ILE A 93 6.15 0.93 -5.29
CA ILE A 93 6.53 2.12 -4.54
C ILE A 93 5.28 2.96 -4.28
N CYS A 94 5.04 3.28 -3.00
CA CYS A 94 3.98 4.18 -2.58
C CYS A 94 4.60 5.52 -2.23
N THR A 95 4.29 6.55 -3.01
CA THR A 95 4.92 7.87 -2.86
C THR A 95 3.94 8.98 -3.24
N ASP A 96 4.16 10.17 -2.69
CA ASP A 96 3.43 11.38 -3.10
C ASP A 96 3.97 11.96 -4.42
N TYR A 97 5.10 11.45 -4.92
CA TYR A 97 5.77 11.97 -6.11
C TYR A 97 5.97 10.89 -7.18
N PRO A 98 4.88 10.26 -7.67
CA PRO A 98 5.00 9.15 -8.61
C PRO A 98 5.68 9.55 -9.92
N GLU A 99 5.66 10.82 -10.29
CA GLU A 99 6.34 11.33 -11.48
C GLU A 99 7.86 11.22 -11.39
N LYS A 100 8.41 11.08 -10.18
CA LYS A 100 9.87 10.98 -9.98
C LYS A 100 10.42 9.60 -10.34
N ILE A 101 9.57 8.59 -10.46
CA ILE A 101 9.97 7.22 -10.73
C ILE A 101 9.49 6.68 -12.07
N LYS A 102 8.96 7.54 -12.90
CA LYS A 102 8.58 7.18 -14.27
C LYS A 102 9.77 7.14 -15.21
#